data_f83ab8db1305019ee025fe1f7eea6041
#
_entry.id   f83ab8db1305019ee025fe1f7eea6041
#
_cell.length_a   1.000
_cell.length_b   1.000
_cell.length_c   1.000
_cell.angle_alpha   90.00
_cell.angle_beta   90.00
_cell.angle_gamma   90.00
#
_symmetry.space_group_name_H-M   'P 1'
#
loop_
_entity.id
_entity.type
_entity.pdbx_description
1 polymer ?
#
loop_
_entity_poly.entity_id
_entity_poly.type
_entity_poly.pdbx_seq_one_letter_code
_entity_poly.pdbx_strand_id
1 'polypeptide(L)'
;IMATVQEKIEDFRQKLAKIEMGGGQKKIDKQHEKGKMTARERLNLLFDEGSFTEISQFIHHRCTNFGMDQKEIPGDGVVIGYGNINGRLAFAYAEDFTVEGGSLGEMHAHKICQVQEMALKMGAPIIGINDSGGARIQEGVDALSGFGRIFMNNTKASGVIPQISVIMGPCAGGAVYSPALTDFIYMVKNTSNMFITGPKVIKSVTMEETTSEELGGAVTHNTVSGVAHFACENEMDCINQIKYLLDFLPSNNCEEAPVYDCHDDPTRMVDELNTIIPDSDNKAYDICLLYTSPSPRDS
;
A
#
# COMPACT_ATOMS: atom_id res chain seq x y z
N ILE A 1 14.48 10.96 43.74
CA ILE A 1 14.08 12.31 43.31
C ILE A 1 13.10 12.09 42.15
N MET A 2 11.88 12.62 42.25
CA MET A 2 10.93 12.55 41.13
C MET A 2 11.40 13.50 40.02
N ALA A 3 11.39 13.03 38.75
CA ALA A 3 11.71 13.86 37.60
C ALA A 3 10.70 15.01 37.50
N THR A 4 11.19 16.20 37.15
CA THR A 4 10.35 17.38 36.89
C THR A 4 9.51 17.17 35.61
N VAL A 5 8.48 17.98 35.43
CA VAL A 5 7.65 17.95 34.21
C VAL A 5 8.51 18.23 32.97
N GLN A 6 9.45 19.16 33.08
CA GLN A 6 10.36 19.51 31.99
C GLN A 6 11.27 18.34 31.58
N GLU A 7 11.82 17.62 32.56
CA GLU A 7 12.63 16.42 32.30
C GLU A 7 11.81 15.31 31.65
N LYS A 8 10.54 15.15 32.03
CA LYS A 8 9.64 14.15 31.40
C LYS A 8 9.31 14.53 29.96
N ILE A 9 9.10 15.82 29.67
CA ILE A 9 8.85 16.30 28.31
C ILE A 9 10.10 16.08 27.44
N GLU A 10 11.27 16.34 27.96
CA GLU A 10 12.53 16.14 27.22
C GLU A 10 12.78 14.64 26.94
N ASP A 11 12.59 13.76 27.94
CA ASP A 11 12.68 12.31 27.76
C ASP A 11 11.66 11.81 26.68
N PHE A 12 10.43 12.33 26.72
CA PHE A 12 9.44 12.03 25.71
C PHE A 12 9.89 12.44 24.30
N ARG A 13 10.41 13.67 24.14
CA ARG A 13 10.91 14.16 22.84
C ARG A 13 12.06 13.33 22.31
N GLN A 14 12.99 12.94 23.17
CA GLN A 14 14.13 12.08 22.79
C GLN A 14 13.65 10.69 22.32
N LYS A 15 12.69 10.10 23.05
CA LYS A 15 12.08 8.82 22.64
C LYS A 15 11.34 8.94 21.31
N LEU A 16 10.59 10.01 21.11
CA LEU A 16 9.88 10.27 19.87
C LEU A 16 10.86 10.41 18.69
N ALA A 17 11.88 11.25 18.83
CA ALA A 17 12.91 11.42 17.81
C ALA A 17 13.60 10.09 17.43
N LYS A 18 13.85 9.22 18.42
CA LYS A 18 14.40 7.89 18.17
C LYS A 18 13.45 7.00 17.36
N ILE A 19 12.16 7.04 17.66
CA ILE A 19 11.13 6.29 16.92
C ILE A 19 11.01 6.81 15.48
N GLU A 20 11.04 8.12 15.30
CA GLU A 20 10.97 8.76 13.98
C GLU A 20 12.15 8.40 13.07
N MET A 21 13.31 8.14 13.64
CA MET A 21 14.50 7.67 12.93
C MET A 21 14.38 6.20 12.44
N GLY A 22 13.32 5.47 12.80
CA GLY A 22 13.08 4.10 12.38
C GLY A 22 14.29 3.20 12.60
N GLY A 23 14.81 2.60 11.53
CA GLY A 23 16.01 1.75 11.56
C GLY A 23 17.34 2.49 11.71
N GLY A 24 17.32 3.83 11.83
CA GLY A 24 18.48 4.70 11.96
C GLY A 24 19.07 5.16 10.63
N GLN A 25 19.85 6.26 10.69
CA GLN A 25 20.35 6.97 9.51
C GLN A 25 21.00 6.06 8.46
N LYS A 26 21.84 5.13 8.88
CA LYS A 26 22.52 4.20 7.95
C LYS A 26 21.57 3.34 7.12
N LYS A 27 20.40 2.96 7.68
CA LYS A 27 19.40 2.18 6.94
C LYS A 27 18.52 3.07 6.08
N ILE A 28 18.29 4.32 6.51
CA ILE A 28 17.62 5.35 5.71
C ILE A 28 18.45 5.65 4.46
N ASP A 29 19.75 5.90 4.62
CA ASP A 29 20.66 6.16 3.50
C ASP A 29 20.64 5.02 2.47
N LYS A 30 20.67 3.76 2.94
CA LYS A 30 20.54 2.59 2.06
C LYS A 30 19.19 2.48 1.34
N GLN A 31 18.12 3.00 1.93
CA GLN A 31 16.80 3.06 1.30
C GLN A 31 16.84 4.08 0.15
N HIS A 32 17.40 5.26 0.42
CA HIS A 32 17.56 6.33 -0.57
C HIS A 32 18.52 5.93 -1.70
N GLU A 33 19.64 5.24 -1.41
CA GLU A 33 20.55 4.69 -2.43
C GLU A 33 19.88 3.79 -3.45
N LYS A 34 18.76 3.14 -3.05
CA LYS A 34 17.92 2.31 -3.94
C LYS A 34 16.84 3.09 -4.67
N GLY A 35 16.81 4.41 -4.55
CA GLY A 35 15.77 5.26 -5.12
C GLY A 35 14.43 5.16 -4.40
N LYS A 36 14.39 4.71 -3.14
CA LYS A 36 13.19 4.50 -2.34
C LYS A 36 13.11 5.51 -1.20
N MET A 37 11.91 5.96 -0.89
CA MET A 37 11.63 6.80 0.28
C MET A 37 11.40 5.95 1.53
N THR A 38 11.52 6.57 2.71
CA THR A 38 11.09 5.97 3.99
C THR A 38 9.56 5.98 4.12
N ALA A 39 9.02 5.18 5.05
CA ALA A 39 7.58 5.14 5.31
C ALA A 39 7.00 6.52 5.64
N ARG A 40 7.68 7.31 6.48
CA ARG A 40 7.23 8.66 6.86
C ARG A 40 7.31 9.66 5.71
N GLU A 41 8.34 9.60 4.87
CA GLU A 41 8.45 10.45 3.67
C GLU A 41 7.29 10.16 2.71
N ARG A 42 6.95 8.89 2.47
CA ARG A 42 5.82 8.48 1.64
C ARG A 42 4.48 9.01 2.16
N LEU A 43 4.25 8.89 3.47
CA LEU A 43 3.01 9.38 4.09
C LEU A 43 2.94 10.92 4.09
N ASN A 44 4.03 11.62 4.34
CA ASN A 44 4.07 13.08 4.28
C ASN A 44 3.81 13.62 2.86
N LEU A 45 4.19 12.86 1.83
CA LEU A 45 3.89 13.21 0.44
C LEU A 45 2.46 12.82 0.03
N LEU A 46 1.92 11.74 0.60
CA LEU A 46 0.57 11.27 0.31
C LEU A 46 -0.49 12.22 0.86
N PHE A 47 -0.32 12.71 2.06
CA PHE A 47 -1.28 13.60 2.71
C PHE A 47 -1.01 15.08 2.39
N ASP A 48 -2.04 15.91 2.51
CA ASP A 48 -1.94 17.36 2.40
C ASP A 48 -0.99 17.89 3.47
N GLU A 49 -0.24 18.93 3.15
CA GLU A 49 0.78 19.50 4.03
C GLU A 49 0.23 19.81 5.43
N GLY A 50 0.89 19.29 6.45
CA GLY A 50 0.54 19.49 7.86
C GLY A 50 -0.74 18.79 8.33
N SER A 51 -1.43 18.02 7.47
CA SER A 51 -2.67 17.31 7.85
C SER A 51 -2.42 15.92 8.45
N PHE A 52 -1.28 15.31 8.17
CA PHE A 52 -1.00 13.94 8.63
C PHE A 52 -0.81 13.87 10.14
N THR A 53 -1.55 12.99 10.79
CA THR A 53 -1.44 12.67 12.21
C THR A 53 -1.05 11.20 12.37
N GLU A 54 0.20 10.96 12.79
CA GLU A 54 0.68 9.61 13.12
C GLU A 54 0.11 9.20 14.49
N ILE A 55 -0.37 7.96 14.58
CA ILE A 55 -0.92 7.39 15.81
C ILE A 55 -0.15 6.14 16.22
N SER A 56 -0.22 5.77 17.49
CA SER A 56 0.36 4.53 18.04
C SER A 56 1.88 4.41 17.83
N GLN A 57 2.61 5.53 17.82
CA GLN A 57 4.05 5.61 17.57
C GLN A 57 4.88 4.79 18.55
N PHE A 58 4.47 4.75 19.85
CA PHE A 58 5.19 4.09 20.92
C PHE A 58 4.90 2.60 21.06
N ILE A 59 4.07 2.04 20.18
CA ILE A 59 3.84 0.59 20.15
C ILE A 59 5.11 -0.10 19.67
N HIS A 60 5.51 -1.17 20.35
CA HIS A 60 6.62 -2.06 20.02
C HIS A 60 6.19 -3.52 20.20
N HIS A 61 6.97 -4.45 19.66
CA HIS A 61 6.68 -5.88 19.78
C HIS A 61 6.69 -6.37 21.22
N ARG A 62 6.04 -7.51 21.46
CA ARG A 62 5.95 -8.18 22.77
C ARG A 62 6.66 -9.53 22.77
N CYS A 63 7.31 -9.90 21.67
CA CYS A 63 7.98 -11.19 21.54
C CYS A 63 9.19 -11.29 22.47
N THR A 64 9.29 -12.38 23.19
CA THR A 64 10.42 -12.72 24.07
C THR A 64 11.23 -13.90 23.54
N ASN A 65 10.75 -14.60 22.48
CA ASN A 65 11.43 -15.73 21.89
C ASN A 65 12.67 -15.29 21.09
N PHE A 66 13.66 -16.17 21.01
CA PHE A 66 14.88 -15.95 20.20
C PHE A 66 15.66 -14.67 20.56
N GLY A 67 15.60 -14.22 21.81
CA GLY A 67 16.29 -13.00 22.27
C GLY A 67 15.65 -11.68 21.77
N MET A 68 14.40 -11.75 21.31
CA MET A 68 13.68 -10.57 20.84
C MET A 68 13.42 -9.55 21.95
N ASP A 69 13.33 -9.98 23.22
CA ASP A 69 13.20 -9.13 24.39
C ASP A 69 14.37 -8.14 24.56
N GLN A 70 15.53 -8.44 23.96
CA GLN A 70 16.71 -7.56 23.93
C GLN A 70 16.75 -6.66 22.70
N LYS A 71 15.80 -6.79 21.78
CA LYS A 71 15.79 -6.10 20.51
C LYS A 71 14.77 -4.97 20.51
N GLU A 72 15.23 -3.78 20.25
CA GLU A 72 14.35 -2.62 20.09
C GLU A 72 13.92 -2.50 18.63
N ILE A 73 12.60 -2.49 18.40
CA ILE A 73 11.98 -2.37 17.06
C ILE A 73 11.07 -1.15 17.10
N PRO A 74 11.56 0.04 16.70
CA PRO A 74 10.80 1.29 16.81
C PRO A 74 9.48 1.23 16.02
N GLY A 75 8.38 1.59 16.67
CA GLY A 75 7.05 1.60 16.05
C GLY A 75 6.59 0.27 15.48
N ASP A 76 7.28 -0.82 15.84
CA ASP A 76 7.12 -2.18 15.31
C ASP A 76 7.17 -2.29 13.77
N GLY A 77 7.94 -1.40 13.13
CA GLY A 77 8.20 -1.43 11.68
C GLY A 77 7.03 -0.99 10.79
N VAL A 78 6.04 -0.31 11.33
CA VAL A 78 4.94 0.28 10.57
C VAL A 78 4.51 1.63 11.12
N VAL A 79 4.27 2.57 10.22
CA VAL A 79 3.72 3.90 10.52
C VAL A 79 2.26 3.90 10.13
N ILE A 80 1.37 4.31 11.04
CA ILE A 80 -0.06 4.39 10.78
C ILE A 80 -0.60 5.76 11.15
N GLY A 81 -1.63 6.22 10.47
CA GLY A 81 -2.26 7.49 10.77
C GLY A 81 -3.37 7.87 9.82
N TYR A 82 -3.76 9.12 9.91
CA TYR A 82 -4.81 9.71 9.09
C TYR A 82 -4.50 11.17 8.80
N GLY A 83 -5.15 11.70 7.79
CA GLY A 83 -5.03 13.10 7.36
C GLY A 83 -5.97 13.39 6.21
N ASN A 84 -5.75 14.49 5.52
CA ASN A 84 -6.50 14.83 4.33
C ASN A 84 -5.70 14.54 3.06
N ILE A 85 -6.36 14.06 2.02
CA ILE A 85 -5.85 13.98 0.66
C ILE A 85 -6.82 14.77 -0.22
N ASN A 86 -6.33 15.83 -0.87
CA ASN A 86 -7.16 16.78 -1.62
C ASN A 86 -8.34 17.28 -0.78
N GLY A 87 -8.10 17.59 0.50
CA GLY A 87 -9.10 18.08 1.46
C GLY A 87 -10.06 17.03 2.03
N ARG A 88 -9.97 15.76 1.61
CA ARG A 88 -10.84 14.65 2.06
C ARG A 88 -10.12 13.76 3.05
N LEU A 89 -10.82 13.34 4.12
CA LEU A 89 -10.28 12.43 5.12
C LEU A 89 -9.89 11.09 4.49
N ALA A 90 -8.68 10.63 4.80
CA ALA A 90 -8.19 9.32 4.43
C ALA A 90 -7.32 8.73 5.56
N PHE A 91 -7.22 7.42 5.58
CA PHE A 91 -6.39 6.67 6.52
C PHE A 91 -5.28 5.95 5.75
N ALA A 92 -4.12 5.78 6.39
CA ALA A 92 -3.04 5.05 5.76
C ALA A 92 -2.16 4.29 6.77
N TYR A 93 -1.53 3.24 6.26
CA TYR A 93 -0.35 2.63 6.88
C TYR A 93 0.78 2.55 5.87
N ALA A 94 2.02 2.60 6.37
CA ALA A 94 3.21 2.38 5.56
C ALA A 94 4.19 1.48 6.33
N GLU A 95 4.55 0.36 5.76
CA GLU A 95 5.56 -0.53 6.30
C GLU A 95 6.95 0.09 6.16
N ASP A 96 7.72 0.11 7.25
CA ASP A 96 9.05 0.71 7.29
C ASP A 96 10.12 -0.37 7.06
N PHE A 97 10.60 -0.48 5.84
CA PHE A 97 11.64 -1.44 5.48
C PHE A 97 12.97 -1.21 6.23
N THR A 98 13.20 0.00 6.75
CA THR A 98 14.40 0.29 7.55
C THR A 98 14.37 -0.41 8.91
N VAL A 99 13.16 -0.80 9.37
CA VAL A 99 12.94 -1.49 10.65
C VAL A 99 12.61 -2.95 10.39
N GLU A 100 13.56 -3.85 10.66
CA GLU A 100 13.41 -5.30 10.48
C GLU A 100 12.89 -5.73 9.10
N GLY A 101 13.22 -4.96 8.04
CA GLY A 101 12.77 -5.21 6.69
C GLY A 101 11.24 -5.09 6.51
N GLY A 102 10.59 -4.28 7.32
CA GLY A 102 9.14 -4.12 7.30
C GLY A 102 8.37 -5.40 7.65
N SER A 103 9.04 -6.39 8.30
CA SER A 103 8.42 -7.68 8.60
C SER A 103 7.28 -7.54 9.61
N LEU A 104 6.17 -8.24 9.32
CA LEU A 104 4.96 -8.17 10.12
C LEU A 104 5.05 -9.09 11.34
N GLY A 105 4.99 -8.49 12.52
CA GLY A 105 4.79 -9.15 13.79
C GLY A 105 3.38 -8.92 14.36
N GLU A 106 3.12 -9.42 15.56
CA GLU A 106 1.81 -9.28 16.22
C GLU A 106 1.38 -7.82 16.37
N MET A 107 2.25 -6.98 16.93
CA MET A 107 1.92 -5.57 17.20
C MET A 107 1.96 -4.71 15.95
N HIS A 108 2.78 -5.05 14.97
CA HIS A 108 2.73 -4.50 13.62
C HIS A 108 1.33 -4.71 13.00
N ALA A 109 0.84 -5.94 12.99
CA ALA A 109 -0.50 -6.27 12.52
C ALA A 109 -1.60 -5.58 13.33
N HIS A 110 -1.43 -5.47 14.67
CA HIS A 110 -2.36 -4.75 15.52
C HIS A 110 -2.51 -3.28 15.09
N LYS A 111 -1.41 -2.60 14.79
CA LYS A 111 -1.43 -1.21 14.27
C LYS A 111 -2.17 -1.12 12.94
N ILE A 112 -1.88 -2.03 11.99
CA ILE A 112 -2.60 -2.05 10.69
C ILE A 112 -4.10 -2.27 10.91
N CYS A 113 -4.48 -3.25 11.73
CA CYS A 113 -5.89 -3.49 12.06
C CYS A 113 -6.55 -2.26 12.71
N GLN A 114 -5.84 -1.57 13.61
CA GLN A 114 -6.35 -0.36 14.25
C GLN A 114 -6.72 0.71 13.22
N VAL A 115 -5.84 1.01 12.27
CA VAL A 115 -6.12 2.04 11.27
C VAL A 115 -7.18 1.59 10.26
N GLN A 116 -7.25 0.29 9.90
CA GLN A 116 -8.32 -0.27 9.08
C GLN A 116 -9.70 -0.14 9.75
N GLU A 117 -9.79 -0.47 11.04
CA GLU A 117 -11.01 -0.35 11.83
C GLU A 117 -11.45 1.10 12.00
N MET A 118 -10.50 2.03 12.15
CA MET A 118 -10.79 3.46 12.20
C MET A 118 -11.32 3.97 10.85
N ALA A 119 -10.68 3.60 9.74
CA ALA A 119 -11.13 3.95 8.39
C ALA A 119 -12.56 3.46 8.12
N LEU A 120 -12.83 2.19 8.44
CA LEU A 120 -14.15 1.59 8.28
C LEU A 120 -15.21 2.30 9.14
N LYS A 121 -14.88 2.61 10.40
CA LYS A 121 -15.79 3.32 11.31
C LYS A 121 -16.10 4.75 10.85
N MET A 122 -15.12 5.43 10.27
CA MET A 122 -15.25 6.81 9.77
C MET A 122 -15.83 6.88 8.36
N GLY A 123 -15.93 5.75 7.64
CA GLY A 123 -16.38 5.72 6.26
C GLY A 123 -15.43 6.47 5.32
N ALA A 124 -14.14 6.27 5.45
CA ALA A 124 -13.10 6.95 4.69
C ALA A 124 -12.15 5.96 4.02
N PRO A 125 -11.54 6.33 2.87
CA PRO A 125 -10.59 5.47 2.16
C PRO A 125 -9.40 5.06 3.02
N ILE A 126 -8.87 3.85 2.76
CA ILE A 126 -7.63 3.37 3.37
C ILE A 126 -6.58 3.06 2.31
N ILE A 127 -5.36 3.57 2.53
CA ILE A 127 -4.22 3.37 1.66
C ILE A 127 -3.15 2.57 2.42
N GLY A 128 -2.76 1.41 1.90
CA GLY A 128 -1.70 0.59 2.45
C GLY A 128 -0.45 0.63 1.61
N ILE A 129 0.65 1.20 2.13
CA ILE A 129 1.95 1.21 1.46
C ILE A 129 2.77 0.03 1.97
N ASN A 130 2.97 -0.95 1.08
CA ASN A 130 3.59 -2.22 1.38
C ASN A 130 5.07 -2.22 0.95
N ASP A 131 5.96 -2.50 1.90
CA ASP A 131 7.40 -2.62 1.71
C ASP A 131 7.94 -3.60 2.76
N SER A 132 7.72 -4.90 2.56
CA SER A 132 7.84 -5.91 3.60
C SER A 132 8.46 -7.22 3.12
N GLY A 133 9.33 -7.78 3.93
CA GLY A 133 9.84 -9.14 3.75
C GLY A 133 8.84 -10.26 4.12
N GLY A 134 7.62 -9.93 4.55
CA GLY A 134 6.61 -10.90 4.97
C GLY A 134 6.52 -11.09 6.49
N ALA A 135 6.14 -12.28 6.94
CA ALA A 135 5.98 -12.57 8.36
C ALA A 135 7.32 -12.51 9.13
N ARG A 136 7.31 -11.92 10.33
CA ARG A 136 8.44 -11.94 11.26
C ARG A 136 8.58 -13.34 11.85
N ILE A 137 9.56 -14.10 11.39
CA ILE A 137 9.73 -15.53 11.68
C ILE A 137 9.83 -15.80 13.19
N GLN A 138 10.47 -14.92 13.94
CA GLN A 138 10.67 -15.05 15.39
C GLN A 138 9.35 -15.03 16.17
N GLU A 139 8.31 -14.44 15.63
CA GLU A 139 6.98 -14.37 16.25
C GLU A 139 6.05 -15.53 15.83
N GLY A 140 6.46 -16.31 14.82
CA GLY A 140 5.79 -17.57 14.46
C GLY A 140 4.30 -17.41 14.20
N VAL A 141 3.48 -18.13 14.95
CA VAL A 141 2.01 -18.18 14.80
C VAL A 141 1.36 -16.82 15.06
N ASP A 142 1.92 -16.00 15.96
CA ASP A 142 1.35 -14.69 16.28
C ASP A 142 1.41 -13.73 15.08
N ALA A 143 2.49 -13.78 14.30
CA ALA A 143 2.58 -13.06 13.03
C ALA A 143 1.55 -13.55 12.00
N LEU A 144 1.35 -14.87 11.88
CA LEU A 144 0.35 -15.44 10.97
C LEU A 144 -1.07 -15.08 11.40
N SER A 145 -1.38 -15.13 12.71
CA SER A 145 -2.65 -14.66 13.26
C SER A 145 -2.89 -13.17 12.94
N GLY A 146 -1.82 -12.36 13.00
CA GLY A 146 -1.85 -10.97 12.61
C GLY A 146 -2.31 -10.76 11.16
N PHE A 147 -1.73 -11.49 10.20
CA PHE A 147 -2.19 -11.48 8.81
C PHE A 147 -3.67 -11.86 8.68
N GLY A 148 -4.11 -12.92 9.37
CA GLY A 148 -5.51 -13.33 9.35
C GLY A 148 -6.47 -12.23 9.78
N ARG A 149 -6.11 -11.42 10.79
CA ARG A 149 -6.91 -10.26 11.23
C ARG A 149 -6.94 -9.15 10.18
N ILE A 150 -5.82 -8.86 9.52
CA ILE A 150 -5.77 -7.89 8.42
C ILE A 150 -6.69 -8.34 7.27
N PHE A 151 -6.62 -9.61 6.85
CA PHE A 151 -7.47 -10.15 5.79
C PHE A 151 -8.97 -10.08 6.15
N MET A 152 -9.31 -10.38 7.41
CA MET A 152 -10.69 -10.22 7.90
C MET A 152 -11.17 -8.76 7.77
N ASN A 153 -10.32 -7.79 8.11
CA ASN A 153 -10.67 -6.38 7.97
C ASN A 153 -10.79 -5.96 6.49
N ASN A 154 -9.90 -6.44 5.60
CA ASN A 154 -10.04 -6.21 4.16
C ASN A 154 -11.41 -6.72 3.64
N THR A 155 -11.83 -7.91 4.04
CA THR A 155 -13.13 -8.45 3.61
C THR A 155 -14.33 -7.68 4.17
N LYS A 156 -14.23 -7.16 5.40
CA LYS A 156 -15.28 -6.30 5.98
C LYS A 156 -15.37 -4.93 5.31
N ALA A 157 -14.25 -4.40 4.86
CA ALA A 157 -14.15 -3.09 4.20
C ALA A 157 -14.54 -3.16 2.71
N SER A 158 -14.50 -4.33 2.09
CA SER A 158 -14.83 -4.55 0.69
C SER A 158 -16.24 -4.08 0.36
N GLY A 159 -16.37 -3.18 -0.63
CA GLY A 159 -17.63 -2.57 -1.01
C GLY A 159 -18.19 -1.54 0.00
N VAL A 160 -17.46 -1.22 1.06
CA VAL A 160 -17.86 -0.22 2.08
C VAL A 160 -17.03 1.04 1.96
N ILE A 161 -15.71 0.92 1.91
CA ILE A 161 -14.75 2.02 1.73
C ILE A 161 -13.74 1.63 0.66
N PRO A 162 -13.19 2.58 -0.11
CA PRO A 162 -12.10 2.32 -1.04
C PRO A 162 -10.84 1.81 -0.31
N GLN A 163 -10.27 0.71 -0.79
CA GLN A 163 -9.04 0.11 -0.31
C GLN A 163 -7.98 0.14 -1.39
N ILE A 164 -6.90 0.87 -1.19
CA ILE A 164 -5.81 1.04 -2.15
C ILE A 164 -4.54 0.43 -1.59
N SER A 165 -3.99 -0.55 -2.28
CA SER A 165 -2.69 -1.13 -1.96
C SER A 165 -1.61 -0.60 -2.89
N VAL A 166 -0.50 -0.20 -2.30
CA VAL A 166 0.63 0.41 -2.99
C VAL A 166 1.88 -0.39 -2.67
N ILE A 167 2.48 -1.00 -3.67
CA ILE A 167 3.69 -1.79 -3.49
C ILE A 167 4.90 -0.93 -3.85
N MET A 168 5.68 -0.55 -2.85
CA MET A 168 6.86 0.31 -2.98
C MET A 168 8.15 -0.38 -2.56
N GLY A 169 8.15 -1.71 -2.57
CA GLY A 169 9.30 -2.53 -2.24
C GLY A 169 8.98 -4.01 -2.37
N PRO A 170 9.77 -4.88 -1.74
CA PRO A 170 9.42 -6.28 -1.63
C PRO A 170 8.05 -6.45 -0.95
N CYS A 171 7.24 -7.35 -1.48
CA CYS A 171 5.99 -7.78 -0.88
C CYS A 171 5.91 -9.30 -1.10
N ALA A 172 6.29 -10.08 -0.06
CA ALA A 172 6.53 -11.50 -0.21
C ALA A 172 5.72 -12.33 0.80
N GLY A 173 5.39 -13.56 0.42
CA GLY A 173 4.68 -14.52 1.28
C GLY A 173 3.31 -14.01 1.68
N GLY A 174 3.00 -14.04 2.99
CA GLY A 174 1.72 -13.58 3.54
C GLY A 174 1.37 -12.12 3.23
N ALA A 175 2.36 -11.28 2.99
CA ALA A 175 2.17 -9.86 2.69
C ALA A 175 1.45 -9.59 1.36
N VAL A 176 1.47 -10.53 0.40
CA VAL A 176 0.81 -10.35 -0.91
C VAL A 176 -0.70 -10.61 -0.87
N TYR A 177 -1.19 -11.33 0.13
CA TYR A 177 -2.62 -11.68 0.18
C TYR A 177 -3.50 -10.48 0.51
N SER A 178 -3.07 -9.60 1.43
CA SER A 178 -3.83 -8.39 1.76
C SER A 178 -4.01 -7.47 0.55
N PRO A 179 -2.96 -7.10 -0.21
CA PRO A 179 -3.12 -6.36 -1.45
C PRO A 179 -4.10 -7.00 -2.44
N ALA A 180 -4.05 -8.32 -2.60
CA ALA A 180 -4.95 -9.04 -3.51
C ALA A 180 -6.44 -9.02 -3.08
N LEU A 181 -6.74 -8.63 -1.84
CA LEU A 181 -8.09 -8.47 -1.30
C LEU A 181 -8.59 -7.02 -1.36
N THR A 182 -7.80 -6.09 -1.85
CA THR A 182 -8.14 -4.67 -1.95
C THR A 182 -8.65 -4.30 -3.35
N ASP A 183 -9.20 -3.08 -3.51
CA ASP A 183 -9.88 -2.68 -4.73
C ASP A 183 -8.89 -2.26 -5.83
N PHE A 184 -7.79 -1.60 -5.46
CA PHE A 184 -6.79 -1.10 -6.41
C PHE A 184 -5.37 -1.46 -5.95
N ILE A 185 -4.54 -1.89 -6.89
CA ILE A 185 -3.13 -2.24 -6.66
C ILE A 185 -2.24 -1.40 -7.56
N TYR A 186 -1.39 -0.60 -6.94
CA TYR A 186 -0.33 0.17 -7.56
C TYR A 186 1.03 -0.49 -7.31
N MET A 187 1.87 -0.54 -8.33
CA MET A 187 3.25 -1.03 -8.21
C MET A 187 4.24 -0.04 -8.83
N VAL A 188 5.39 0.13 -8.18
CA VAL A 188 6.48 0.97 -8.70
C VAL A 188 7.48 0.11 -9.46
N LYS A 189 7.78 0.47 -10.71
CA LYS A 189 8.73 -0.26 -11.58
C LYS A 189 10.12 -0.35 -10.94
N ASN A 190 10.81 -1.45 -11.17
CA ASN A 190 12.19 -1.73 -10.76
C ASN A 190 12.46 -1.76 -9.23
N THR A 191 11.55 -1.32 -8.39
CA THR A 191 11.74 -1.28 -6.93
C THR A 191 10.75 -2.15 -6.16
N SER A 192 9.62 -2.49 -6.77
CA SER A 192 8.57 -3.29 -6.13
C SER A 192 8.44 -4.68 -6.73
N ASN A 193 8.16 -5.65 -5.88
CA ASN A 193 7.93 -7.03 -6.29
C ASN A 193 6.82 -7.65 -5.45
N MET A 194 5.92 -8.39 -6.09
CA MET A 194 4.90 -9.22 -5.43
C MET A 194 5.08 -10.68 -5.83
N PHE A 195 5.28 -11.58 -4.87
CA PHE A 195 5.31 -13.02 -5.11
C PHE A 195 5.06 -13.81 -3.82
N ILE A 196 4.46 -14.98 -3.95
CA ILE A 196 4.24 -15.89 -2.81
C ILE A 196 5.58 -16.43 -2.31
N THR A 197 6.45 -16.85 -3.24
CA THR A 197 7.82 -17.31 -2.95
C THR A 197 8.80 -16.63 -3.90
N GLY A 198 9.96 -16.24 -3.35
CA GLY A 198 10.99 -15.55 -4.14
C GLY A 198 11.81 -16.49 -5.05
N PRO A 199 12.62 -15.91 -5.97
CA PRO A 199 13.41 -16.66 -6.96
C PRO A 199 14.29 -17.77 -6.37
N LYS A 200 14.85 -17.56 -5.17
CA LYS A 200 15.69 -18.57 -4.51
C LYS A 200 14.93 -19.85 -4.15
N VAL A 201 13.68 -19.71 -3.72
CA VAL A 201 12.83 -20.85 -3.38
C VAL A 201 12.40 -21.58 -4.66
N ILE A 202 12.02 -20.84 -5.70
CA ILE A 202 11.68 -21.42 -7.00
C ILE A 202 12.86 -22.23 -7.54
N LYS A 203 14.06 -21.66 -7.57
CA LYS A 203 15.26 -22.36 -8.00
C LYS A 203 15.52 -23.65 -7.22
N SER A 204 15.26 -23.66 -5.89
CA SER A 204 15.48 -24.83 -5.06
C SER A 204 14.42 -25.94 -5.26
N VAL A 205 13.22 -25.60 -5.69
CA VAL A 205 12.11 -26.56 -5.83
C VAL A 205 11.91 -27.00 -7.28
N THR A 206 11.90 -26.05 -8.22
CA THR A 206 11.62 -26.35 -9.64
C THR A 206 12.86 -26.33 -10.53
N MET A 207 14.02 -25.93 -9.99
CA MET A 207 15.29 -25.73 -10.73
C MET A 207 15.23 -24.62 -11.79
N GLU A 208 14.18 -23.81 -11.80
CA GLU A 208 14.02 -22.68 -12.72
C GLU A 208 14.80 -21.46 -12.22
N GLU A 209 15.50 -20.81 -13.12
CA GLU A 209 16.17 -19.53 -12.84
C GLU A 209 15.29 -18.37 -13.31
N THR A 210 14.99 -17.47 -12.41
CA THR A 210 14.22 -16.25 -12.68
C THR A 210 14.74 -15.11 -11.82
N THR A 211 14.49 -13.89 -12.23
CA THR A 211 14.75 -12.68 -11.44
C THR A 211 13.51 -12.26 -10.65
N SER A 212 13.68 -11.41 -9.64
CA SER A 212 12.53 -10.86 -8.89
C SER A 212 11.62 -10.04 -9.79
N GLU A 213 12.17 -9.32 -10.76
CA GLU A 213 11.40 -8.47 -11.70
C GLU A 213 10.60 -9.33 -12.69
N GLU A 214 11.20 -10.39 -13.25
CA GLU A 214 10.49 -11.31 -14.14
C GLU A 214 9.40 -12.10 -13.43
N LEU A 215 9.66 -12.49 -12.19
CA LEU A 215 8.71 -13.28 -11.38
C LEU A 215 7.52 -12.46 -10.90
N GLY A 216 7.75 -11.26 -10.43
CA GLY A 216 6.73 -10.49 -9.74
C GLY A 216 6.96 -8.98 -9.74
N GLY A 217 7.64 -8.43 -10.73
CA GLY A 217 7.81 -7.00 -10.91
C GLY A 217 6.54 -6.29 -11.38
N ALA A 218 6.55 -4.97 -11.32
CA ALA A 218 5.40 -4.13 -11.66
C ALA A 218 4.90 -4.37 -13.09
N VAL A 219 5.80 -4.49 -14.06
CA VAL A 219 5.45 -4.73 -15.47
C VAL A 219 4.80 -6.12 -15.62
N THR A 220 5.37 -7.16 -15.01
CA THR A 220 4.83 -8.52 -15.06
C THR A 220 3.40 -8.57 -14.52
N HIS A 221 3.16 -7.93 -13.37
CA HIS A 221 1.83 -7.94 -12.76
C HIS A 221 0.83 -7.02 -13.46
N ASN A 222 1.28 -5.99 -14.14
CA ASN A 222 0.40 -5.11 -14.89
C ASN A 222 0.03 -5.67 -16.28
N THR A 223 1.00 -6.26 -17.01
CA THR A 223 0.81 -6.65 -18.42
C THR A 223 0.55 -8.14 -18.63
N VAL A 224 1.03 -9.01 -17.73
CA VAL A 224 0.91 -10.47 -17.88
C VAL A 224 -0.14 -11.06 -16.97
N SER A 225 -0.03 -10.85 -15.64
CA SER A 225 -0.97 -11.44 -14.69
C SER A 225 -2.24 -10.62 -14.47
N GLY A 226 -2.20 -9.31 -14.74
CA GLY A 226 -3.32 -8.39 -14.49
C GLY A 226 -3.59 -8.10 -13.02
N VAL A 227 -2.72 -8.54 -12.09
CA VAL A 227 -2.89 -8.32 -10.65
C VAL A 227 -2.69 -6.86 -10.27
N ALA A 228 -1.69 -6.18 -10.86
CA ALA A 228 -1.49 -4.76 -10.64
C ALA A 228 -2.29 -3.94 -11.65
N HIS A 229 -3.16 -3.07 -11.17
CA HIS A 229 -3.93 -2.16 -12.00
C HIS A 229 -3.04 -1.07 -12.63
N PHE A 230 -2.05 -0.60 -11.88
CA PHE A 230 -1.17 0.50 -12.30
C PHE A 230 0.30 0.17 -12.05
N ALA A 231 1.15 0.46 -13.06
CA ALA A 231 2.61 0.34 -13.00
C ALA A 231 3.23 1.73 -13.15
N CYS A 232 3.67 2.31 -12.03
CA CYS A 232 4.18 3.68 -11.94
C CYS A 232 5.68 3.74 -12.17
N GLU A 233 6.18 4.85 -12.71
CA GLU A 233 7.61 5.01 -13.02
C GLU A 233 8.49 5.15 -11.76
N ASN A 234 7.96 5.81 -10.72
CA ASN A 234 8.62 6.02 -9.44
C ASN A 234 7.60 6.26 -8.33
N GLU A 235 8.07 6.36 -7.07
CA GLU A 235 7.20 6.53 -5.91
C GLU A 235 6.42 7.85 -5.92
N MET A 236 6.99 8.94 -6.44
CA MET A 236 6.32 10.24 -6.57
C MET A 236 5.17 10.18 -7.59
N ASP A 237 5.44 9.59 -8.75
CA ASP A 237 4.41 9.35 -9.79
C ASP A 237 3.26 8.52 -9.21
N CYS A 238 3.59 7.45 -8.49
CA CYS A 238 2.62 6.59 -7.84
C CYS A 238 1.71 7.35 -6.85
N ILE A 239 2.30 8.17 -5.98
CA ILE A 239 1.55 8.99 -5.02
C ILE A 239 0.61 9.97 -5.74
N ASN A 240 1.08 10.62 -6.81
CA ASN A 240 0.25 11.54 -7.58
C ASN A 240 -0.93 10.81 -8.26
N GLN A 241 -0.70 9.62 -8.80
CA GLN A 241 -1.76 8.81 -9.41
C GLN A 241 -2.80 8.33 -8.38
N ILE A 242 -2.38 8.03 -7.15
CA ILE A 242 -3.32 7.69 -6.05
C ILE A 242 -4.19 8.89 -5.68
N LYS A 243 -3.60 10.08 -5.55
CA LYS A 243 -4.37 11.31 -5.30
C LYS A 243 -5.37 11.58 -6.41
N TYR A 244 -4.96 11.37 -7.65
CA TYR A 244 -5.84 11.52 -8.82
C TYR A 244 -6.96 10.48 -8.82
N LEU A 245 -6.69 9.21 -8.52
CA LEU A 245 -7.73 8.17 -8.40
C LEU A 245 -8.78 8.54 -7.34
N LEU A 246 -8.34 9.04 -6.18
CA LEU A 246 -9.24 9.39 -5.09
C LEU A 246 -10.23 10.49 -5.47
N ASP A 247 -9.90 11.36 -6.43
CA ASP A 247 -10.82 12.41 -6.91
C ASP A 247 -12.02 11.84 -7.67
N PHE A 248 -11.95 10.59 -8.17
CA PHE A 248 -13.06 9.91 -8.86
C PHE A 248 -13.88 9.00 -7.95
N LEU A 249 -13.37 8.69 -6.77
CA LEU A 249 -14.03 7.75 -5.87
C LEU A 249 -14.84 8.48 -4.79
N PRO A 250 -16.02 7.94 -4.40
CA PRO A 250 -16.68 8.38 -3.17
C PRO A 250 -15.83 8.00 -1.95
N SER A 251 -16.07 8.63 -0.80
CA SER A 251 -15.37 8.24 0.44
C SER A 251 -15.82 6.88 0.97
N ASN A 252 -17.08 6.53 0.70
CA ASN A 252 -17.69 5.27 1.15
C ASN A 252 -18.94 4.95 0.32
N ASN A 253 -19.54 3.80 0.54
CA ASN A 253 -20.70 3.32 -0.20
C ASN A 253 -22.03 4.04 0.12
N CYS A 254 -22.02 5.00 1.03
CA CYS A 254 -23.18 5.86 1.30
C CYS A 254 -23.11 7.20 0.56
N GLU A 255 -22.01 7.48 -0.13
CA GLU A 255 -21.79 8.67 -0.94
C GLU A 255 -21.85 8.31 -2.43
N GLU A 256 -22.26 9.29 -3.24
CA GLU A 256 -22.18 9.16 -4.70
C GLU A 256 -20.80 9.55 -5.20
N ALA A 257 -20.41 9.02 -6.37
CA ALA A 257 -19.16 9.41 -7.00
C ALA A 257 -19.16 10.91 -7.34
N PRO A 258 -18.01 11.60 -7.25
CA PRO A 258 -17.90 12.99 -7.66
C PRO A 258 -18.38 13.20 -9.10
N VAL A 259 -19.13 14.26 -9.31
CA VAL A 259 -19.64 14.65 -10.64
C VAL A 259 -18.87 15.86 -11.13
N TYR A 260 -18.36 15.76 -12.33
CA TYR A 260 -17.65 16.83 -13.02
C TYR A 260 -18.43 17.30 -14.24
N ASP A 261 -18.38 18.59 -14.57
CA ASP A 261 -18.95 19.09 -15.80
C ASP A 261 -18.24 18.47 -17.00
N CYS A 262 -19.00 17.77 -17.83
CA CYS A 262 -18.53 17.20 -19.07
C CYS A 262 -18.97 18.06 -20.24
N HIS A 263 -18.03 18.47 -21.10
CA HIS A 263 -18.31 19.23 -22.31
C HIS A 263 -18.48 18.35 -23.55
N ASP A 264 -18.52 17.01 -23.36
CA ASP A 264 -18.72 16.08 -24.47
C ASP A 264 -20.18 16.07 -24.91
N ASP A 265 -20.40 16.12 -26.23
CA ASP A 265 -21.75 16.08 -26.80
C ASP A 265 -22.35 14.68 -26.64
N PRO A 266 -23.47 14.50 -25.90
CA PRO A 266 -24.09 13.18 -25.71
C PRO A 266 -24.60 12.57 -27.04
N THR A 267 -24.71 13.37 -28.11
CA THR A 267 -25.11 12.91 -29.45
C THR A 267 -23.94 12.68 -30.38
N ARG A 268 -22.70 12.82 -29.88
CA ARG A 268 -21.50 12.63 -30.69
C ARG A 268 -21.45 11.22 -31.33
N MET A 269 -21.17 11.16 -32.60
CA MET A 269 -20.96 9.93 -33.35
C MET A 269 -19.46 9.72 -33.56
N VAL A 270 -19.00 8.48 -33.43
CA VAL A 270 -17.60 8.09 -33.64
C VAL A 270 -17.52 7.15 -34.84
N ASP A 271 -16.99 7.64 -35.95
CA ASP A 271 -16.97 6.91 -37.22
C ASP A 271 -16.11 5.64 -37.16
N GLU A 272 -15.08 5.64 -36.33
CA GLU A 272 -14.19 4.49 -36.09
C GLU A 272 -14.95 3.26 -35.63
N LEU A 273 -16.06 3.43 -34.92
CA LEU A 273 -16.90 2.32 -34.43
C LEU A 273 -17.49 1.49 -35.57
N ASN A 274 -17.65 2.07 -36.75
CA ASN A 274 -18.16 1.34 -37.91
C ASN A 274 -17.17 0.30 -38.46
N THR A 275 -15.89 0.39 -38.09
CA THR A 275 -14.81 -0.47 -38.59
C THR A 275 -14.09 -1.29 -37.51
N ILE A 276 -14.43 -1.11 -36.25
CA ILE A 276 -13.82 -1.86 -35.13
C ILE A 276 -14.10 -3.36 -35.21
N ILE A 277 -15.35 -3.73 -35.53
CA ILE A 277 -15.73 -5.12 -35.68
C ILE A 277 -15.31 -5.59 -37.05
N PRO A 278 -14.41 -6.59 -37.17
CA PRO A 278 -13.96 -7.10 -38.45
C PRO A 278 -15.06 -7.86 -39.17
N ASP A 279 -15.00 -7.87 -40.53
CA ASP A 279 -15.95 -8.60 -41.37
C ASP A 279 -15.86 -10.13 -41.24
N SER A 280 -14.80 -10.64 -40.64
CA SER A 280 -14.58 -12.07 -40.43
C SER A 280 -14.77 -12.47 -38.97
N ASP A 281 -15.64 -13.44 -38.71
CA ASP A 281 -15.93 -14.00 -37.39
C ASP A 281 -14.70 -14.61 -36.68
N ASN A 282 -13.68 -14.95 -37.45
CA ASN A 282 -12.44 -15.55 -36.95
C ASN A 282 -11.34 -14.52 -36.64
N LYS A 283 -11.59 -13.25 -36.83
CA LYS A 283 -10.61 -12.19 -36.61
C LYS A 283 -10.88 -11.53 -35.22
N ALA A 284 -9.89 -11.57 -34.36
CA ALA A 284 -9.95 -10.86 -33.09
C ALA A 284 -9.95 -9.34 -33.25
N TYR A 285 -10.61 -8.61 -32.38
CA TYR A 285 -10.55 -7.16 -32.27
C TYR A 285 -10.30 -6.75 -30.81
N ASP A 286 -9.80 -5.53 -30.64
CA ASP A 286 -9.52 -5.00 -29.31
C ASP A 286 -10.77 -4.37 -28.72
N ILE A 287 -11.33 -5.00 -27.68
CA ILE A 287 -12.52 -4.51 -26.99
C ILE A 287 -12.25 -3.17 -26.28
N CYS A 288 -11.00 -2.86 -25.92
CA CYS A 288 -10.65 -1.60 -25.29
C CYS A 288 -10.98 -0.40 -26.21
N LEU A 289 -10.84 -0.55 -27.51
CA LEU A 289 -11.23 0.50 -28.48
C LEU A 289 -12.73 0.81 -28.42
N LEU A 290 -13.55 -0.22 -28.25
CA LEU A 290 -14.99 -0.04 -28.09
C LEU A 290 -15.34 0.54 -26.71
N TYR A 291 -14.65 0.07 -25.67
CA TYR A 291 -14.91 0.47 -24.27
C TYR A 291 -14.49 1.91 -24.01
N THR A 292 -13.39 2.37 -24.59
CA THR A 292 -12.89 3.75 -24.43
C THR A 292 -13.51 4.75 -25.41
N SER A 293 -14.29 4.29 -26.37
CA SER A 293 -15.09 5.17 -27.21
C SER A 293 -16.22 5.77 -26.38
N PRO A 294 -16.36 7.10 -26.34
CA PRO A 294 -17.42 7.72 -25.55
C PRO A 294 -18.80 7.23 -26.02
N SER A 295 -19.55 6.65 -25.09
CA SER A 295 -20.91 6.18 -25.34
C SER A 295 -21.91 7.13 -24.66
N PRO A 296 -23.03 7.45 -25.30
CA PRO A 296 -24.10 8.22 -24.67
C PRO A 296 -24.71 7.59 -23.41
N ARG A 297 -24.33 6.32 -23.10
CA ARG A 297 -24.78 5.61 -21.90
C ARG A 297 -23.89 5.85 -20.68
N ASP A 298 -22.71 6.44 -20.90
CA ASP A 298 -21.70 6.66 -19.84
C ASP A 298 -21.65 8.11 -19.39
N SER A 299 -22.61 8.93 -19.80
CA SER A 299 -22.79 10.34 -19.45
C SER A 299 -23.92 10.53 -18.45
#